data_fb69e331f1ffaf1e33233748d6279314
#
_entry.id   fb69e331f1ffaf1e33233748d6279314
#
_cell.length_a   1.000
_cell.length_b   1.000
_cell.length_c   1.000
_cell.angle_alpha   90.00
_cell.angle_beta   90.00
_cell.angle_gamma   90.00
#
_symmetry.space_group_name_H-M   'P 1'
#
loop_
_entity.id
_entity.type
_entity.pdbx_description
1 polymer ?
#
loop_
_entity_poly.entity_id
_entity_poly.type
_entity_poly.pdbx_seq_one_letter_code
_entity_poly.pdbx_strand_id
1 'polypeptide(L)'
;YVASKVQSLLENGAKSVDIAVLFRVSALSRSVEQAFIQNGIKYQVFGGMRFFERKEIKDVMAYLTMAETPDNDMAFLRTYNYPSRKLGKAFINRIKELAKADGSSYFAALLKHYGSVKEVTRSGAAEYIKLANQIQGLKGGSISDLATYILDQTGIMKELRESEDTERLDNVVELQNSILSYENEHKDDEDFSLKTYLQDISLYTNVDAKDKEDSIKLMTIHQSKGLEFPYVFLIGCNEGVMPNQRCVSETRREGLEEERRLAYVAVTRAKLQLFITENEGQFYGGGNRVPSRFIFEIDSKRIQRNGYVPEYLAEMTRKIIQNEGLEFDSNGDYDVLTIGTRVKHPAFGDGTIEKVESSRNEYLIRMDRTDSLMHIRMDYKGLTVITDAPKDDNTTDCLPADEPESQPTEEVVEPT
;
A
#
# COMPACT_ATOMS: atom_id res chain seq x y z
N TYR A 1 -10.75 -16.09 -10.01
CA TYR A 1 -10.24 -16.40 -11.33
C TYR A 1 -8.95 -17.22 -11.27
N VAL A 2 -7.87 -16.75 -10.61
CA VAL A 2 -6.56 -17.43 -10.57
C VAL A 2 -6.72 -18.87 -10.04
N ALA A 3 -7.34 -19.05 -8.88
CA ALA A 3 -7.55 -20.37 -8.29
C ALA A 3 -8.35 -21.32 -9.21
N SER A 4 -9.46 -20.85 -9.77
CA SER A 4 -10.28 -21.65 -10.70
C SER A 4 -9.50 -22.03 -11.97
N LYS A 5 -8.71 -21.10 -12.53
CA LYS A 5 -7.90 -21.40 -13.71
C LYS A 5 -6.76 -22.36 -13.41
N VAL A 6 -6.15 -22.25 -12.23
CA VAL A 6 -5.13 -23.18 -11.74
C VAL A 6 -5.73 -24.59 -11.61
N GLN A 7 -6.91 -24.73 -10.98
CA GLN A 7 -7.60 -26.03 -10.88
C GLN A 7 -7.83 -26.64 -12.26
N SER A 8 -8.34 -25.85 -13.21
CA SER A 8 -8.53 -26.31 -14.59
C SER A 8 -7.22 -26.78 -15.24
N LEU A 9 -6.10 -26.13 -15.01
CA LEU A 9 -4.80 -26.58 -15.52
C LEU A 9 -4.36 -27.90 -14.90
N LEU A 10 -4.53 -28.05 -13.58
CA LEU A 10 -4.20 -29.30 -12.86
C LEU A 10 -5.07 -30.47 -13.32
N GLU A 11 -6.37 -30.26 -13.51
CA GLU A 11 -7.30 -31.25 -14.05
C GLU A 11 -6.94 -31.68 -15.49
N ASN A 12 -6.35 -30.75 -16.26
CA ASN A 12 -5.85 -31.02 -17.61
C ASN A 12 -4.41 -31.56 -17.66
N GLY A 13 -3.87 -31.99 -16.51
CA GLY A 13 -2.61 -32.72 -16.43
C GLY A 13 -1.36 -31.85 -16.22
N ALA A 14 -1.49 -30.55 -15.97
CA ALA A 14 -0.37 -29.73 -15.52
C ALA A 14 0.05 -30.14 -14.10
N LYS A 15 1.35 -30.05 -13.80
CA LYS A 15 1.87 -30.30 -12.44
C LYS A 15 1.88 -28.99 -11.66
N SER A 16 1.74 -29.04 -10.33
CA SER A 16 1.82 -27.84 -9.48
C SER A 16 3.14 -27.10 -9.66
N VAL A 17 4.25 -27.82 -9.83
CA VAL A 17 5.60 -27.23 -10.05
C VAL A 17 5.73 -26.48 -11.37
N ASP A 18 4.86 -26.74 -12.35
CA ASP A 18 4.86 -26.09 -13.66
C ASP A 18 4.17 -24.70 -13.63
N ILE A 19 3.55 -24.38 -12.51
CA ILE A 19 2.73 -23.17 -12.34
C ILE A 19 3.41 -22.18 -11.38
N ALA A 20 3.52 -20.94 -11.80
CA ALA A 20 3.98 -19.85 -10.94
C ALA A 20 2.98 -18.68 -10.95
N VAL A 21 2.82 -18.03 -9.79
CA VAL A 21 2.10 -16.77 -9.65
C VAL A 21 3.11 -15.69 -9.31
N LEU A 22 3.22 -14.70 -10.17
CA LEU A 22 4.15 -13.59 -10.06
C LEU A 22 3.41 -12.30 -9.69
N PHE A 23 4.00 -11.50 -8.83
CA PHE A 23 3.47 -10.22 -8.41
C PHE A 23 4.58 -9.19 -8.23
N ARG A 24 4.23 -7.90 -8.40
CA ARG A 24 5.18 -6.79 -8.25
C ARG A 24 5.51 -6.52 -6.78
N VAL A 25 4.53 -6.57 -5.91
CA VAL A 25 4.65 -6.34 -4.46
C VAL A 25 4.19 -7.57 -3.71
N SER A 26 4.91 -7.94 -2.66
CA SER A 26 4.65 -9.17 -1.87
C SER A 26 3.27 -9.17 -1.21
N ALA A 27 2.72 -7.99 -0.93
CA ALA A 27 1.40 -7.82 -0.34
C ALA A 27 0.28 -8.53 -1.15
N LEU A 28 0.40 -8.53 -2.49
CA LEU A 28 -0.57 -9.17 -3.38
C LEU A 28 -0.67 -10.70 -3.22
N SER A 29 0.29 -11.34 -2.56
CA SER A 29 0.21 -12.79 -2.29
C SER A 29 -1.01 -13.16 -1.47
N ARG A 30 -1.47 -12.26 -0.57
CA ARG A 30 -2.57 -12.52 0.36
C ARG A 30 -3.83 -13.06 -0.29
N SER A 31 -4.35 -12.36 -1.31
CA SER A 31 -5.60 -12.76 -1.97
C SER A 31 -5.49 -14.11 -2.68
N VAL A 32 -4.33 -14.41 -3.25
CA VAL A 32 -4.05 -15.70 -3.89
C VAL A 32 -3.87 -16.78 -2.84
N GLU A 33 -3.12 -16.53 -1.77
CA GLU A 33 -2.94 -17.46 -0.65
C GLU A 33 -4.30 -17.87 -0.07
N GLN A 34 -5.17 -16.89 0.20
CA GLN A 34 -6.51 -17.14 0.70
C GLN A 34 -7.34 -17.99 -0.27
N ALA A 35 -7.37 -17.63 -1.56
CA ALA A 35 -8.10 -18.37 -2.56
C ALA A 35 -7.56 -19.81 -2.73
N PHE A 36 -6.24 -20.00 -2.65
CA PHE A 36 -5.63 -21.33 -2.74
C PHE A 36 -5.98 -22.21 -1.53
N ILE A 37 -5.96 -21.65 -0.32
CA ILE A 37 -6.36 -22.36 0.90
C ILE A 37 -7.82 -22.79 0.80
N GLN A 38 -8.73 -21.90 0.43
CA GLN A 38 -10.16 -22.18 0.27
C GLN A 38 -10.44 -23.30 -0.75
N ASN A 39 -9.61 -23.39 -1.78
CA ASN A 39 -9.75 -24.39 -2.85
C ASN A 39 -8.84 -25.62 -2.68
N GLY A 40 -8.15 -25.77 -1.54
CA GLY A 40 -7.26 -26.89 -1.27
C GLY A 40 -6.04 -26.97 -2.20
N ILE A 41 -5.64 -25.86 -2.81
CA ILE A 41 -4.50 -25.79 -3.72
C ILE A 41 -3.21 -25.64 -2.92
N LYS A 42 -2.26 -26.55 -3.13
CA LYS A 42 -0.95 -26.50 -2.46
C LYS A 42 -0.07 -25.42 -3.07
N TYR A 43 0.51 -24.56 -2.24
CA TYR A 43 1.40 -23.49 -2.69
C TYR A 43 2.58 -23.28 -1.74
N GLN A 44 3.60 -22.61 -2.24
CA GLN A 44 4.76 -22.15 -1.49
C GLN A 44 5.07 -20.69 -1.85
N VAL A 45 5.21 -19.84 -0.83
CA VAL A 45 5.77 -18.49 -1.01
C VAL A 45 7.29 -18.63 -1.09
N PHE A 46 7.85 -18.33 -2.26
CA PHE A 46 9.28 -18.46 -2.54
C PHE A 46 10.04 -17.24 -2.03
N GLY A 47 11.06 -17.47 -1.23
CA GLY A 47 11.91 -16.39 -0.68
C GLY A 47 11.24 -15.48 0.35
N GLY A 48 10.05 -15.83 0.86
CA GLY A 48 9.29 -15.03 1.81
C GLY A 48 8.49 -15.85 2.80
N MET A 49 7.72 -15.16 3.64
CA MET A 49 6.75 -15.73 4.56
C MET A 49 5.32 -15.55 4.03
N ARG A 50 4.41 -16.43 4.45
CA ARG A 50 2.98 -16.26 4.20
C ARG A 50 2.50 -14.91 4.75
N PHE A 51 1.50 -14.33 4.13
CA PHE A 51 1.04 -12.98 4.47
C PHE A 51 0.73 -12.81 5.97
N PHE A 52 -0.09 -13.68 6.54
CA PHE A 52 -0.46 -13.61 7.97
C PHE A 52 0.67 -14.06 8.92
N GLU A 53 1.78 -14.58 8.42
CA GLU A 53 2.96 -14.90 9.22
C GLU A 53 3.93 -13.73 9.36
N ARG A 54 3.80 -12.69 8.53
CA ARG A 54 4.66 -11.51 8.54
C ARG A 54 4.54 -10.76 9.86
N LYS A 55 5.66 -10.20 10.30
CA LYS A 55 5.77 -9.58 11.62
C LYS A 55 4.76 -8.45 11.80
N GLU A 56 4.73 -7.49 10.89
CA GLU A 56 3.86 -6.32 10.92
C GLU A 56 2.38 -6.69 10.90
N ILE A 57 2.03 -7.73 10.15
CA ILE A 57 0.65 -8.25 10.10
C ILE A 57 0.27 -8.89 11.44
N LYS A 58 1.13 -9.74 12.00
CA LYS A 58 0.93 -10.32 13.33
C LYS A 58 0.83 -9.26 14.42
N ASP A 59 1.56 -8.15 14.28
CA ASP A 59 1.51 -7.05 15.25
C ASP A 59 0.14 -6.36 15.25
N VAL A 60 -0.40 -6.04 14.08
CA VAL A 60 -1.75 -5.44 13.94
C VAL A 60 -2.84 -6.43 14.37
N MET A 61 -2.75 -7.69 13.93
CA MET A 61 -3.70 -8.75 14.31
C MET A 61 -3.73 -8.98 15.82
N ALA A 62 -2.58 -8.85 16.52
CA ALA A 62 -2.53 -8.95 17.97
C ALA A 62 -3.30 -7.81 18.66
N TYR A 63 -3.27 -6.59 18.14
CA TYR A 63 -4.10 -5.50 18.65
C TYR A 63 -5.60 -5.74 18.41
N LEU A 64 -5.98 -6.25 17.25
CA LEU A 64 -7.37 -6.65 16.98
C LEU A 64 -7.81 -7.78 17.92
N THR A 65 -6.91 -8.73 18.21
CA THR A 65 -7.17 -9.80 19.17
C THR A 65 -7.34 -9.24 20.60
N MET A 66 -6.54 -8.24 21.00
CA MET A 66 -6.70 -7.57 22.30
C MET A 66 -8.01 -6.78 22.40
N ALA A 67 -8.52 -6.26 21.30
CA ALA A 67 -9.83 -5.60 21.28
C ALA A 67 -10.97 -6.61 21.54
N GLU A 68 -10.91 -7.81 20.96
CA GLU A 68 -11.92 -8.85 21.14
C GLU A 68 -11.74 -9.65 22.43
N THR A 69 -10.51 -10.08 22.70
CA THR A 69 -10.16 -10.97 23.84
C THR A 69 -8.99 -10.38 24.61
N PRO A 70 -9.24 -9.45 25.55
CA PRO A 70 -8.19 -8.79 26.33
C PRO A 70 -7.35 -9.74 27.17
N ASP A 71 -7.92 -10.90 27.53
CA ASP A 71 -7.26 -11.94 28.33
C ASP A 71 -6.33 -12.85 27.52
N ASN A 72 -6.11 -12.55 26.24
CA ASN A 72 -5.17 -13.29 25.40
C ASN A 72 -3.72 -12.87 25.70
N ASP A 73 -3.03 -13.69 26.50
CA ASP A 73 -1.66 -13.44 26.93
C ASP A 73 -0.65 -13.34 25.77
N MET A 74 -0.87 -14.09 24.68
CA MET A 74 0.02 -14.03 23.51
C MET A 74 -0.12 -12.70 22.77
N ALA A 75 -1.35 -12.21 22.62
CA ALA A 75 -1.61 -10.90 22.03
C ALA A 75 -1.08 -9.79 22.94
N PHE A 76 -1.25 -9.89 24.27
CA PHE A 76 -0.66 -8.98 25.23
C PHE A 76 0.86 -8.91 25.09
N LEU A 77 1.56 -10.06 25.10
CA LEU A 77 3.02 -10.12 24.96
C LEU A 77 3.53 -9.48 23.67
N ARG A 78 2.72 -9.45 22.64
CA ARG A 78 3.07 -8.85 21.37
C ARG A 78 2.85 -7.34 21.33
N THR A 79 1.83 -6.84 22.03
CA THR A 79 1.35 -5.46 21.94
C THR A 79 1.83 -4.54 23.05
N TYR A 80 2.10 -5.05 24.27
CA TYR A 80 2.36 -4.20 25.44
C TYR A 80 3.49 -3.19 25.26
N ASN A 81 4.54 -3.54 24.50
CA ASN A 81 5.71 -2.69 24.25
C ASN A 81 6.05 -2.52 22.76
N TYR A 82 5.10 -2.73 21.86
CA TYR A 82 5.25 -2.46 20.45
C TYR A 82 4.09 -1.57 19.95
N PRO A 83 4.38 -0.42 19.33
CA PRO A 83 5.66 0.30 19.30
C PRO A 83 6.19 0.59 20.70
N SER A 84 7.49 0.94 20.80
CA SER A 84 8.20 1.00 22.08
C SER A 84 7.57 1.97 23.10
N ARG A 85 7.15 1.45 24.27
CA ARG A 85 6.61 2.22 25.42
C ARG A 85 7.56 2.21 26.63
N LYS A 86 8.82 1.82 26.40
CA LYS A 86 9.84 1.72 27.46
C LYS A 86 9.47 0.70 28.58
N LEU A 87 8.66 -0.29 28.25
CA LEU A 87 8.25 -1.37 29.12
C LEU A 87 9.18 -2.57 28.92
N GLY A 88 10.34 -2.55 29.56
CA GLY A 88 11.40 -3.54 29.39
C GLY A 88 11.12 -4.89 30.05
N LYS A 89 12.13 -5.77 30.05
CA LYS A 89 12.05 -7.15 30.62
C LYS A 89 11.64 -7.21 32.07
N ALA A 90 12.07 -6.26 32.92
CA ALA A 90 11.69 -6.21 34.32
C ALA A 90 10.18 -6.03 34.53
N PHE A 91 9.56 -5.15 33.70
CA PHE A 91 8.11 -4.94 33.70
C PHE A 91 7.36 -6.23 33.38
N ILE A 92 7.67 -6.85 32.24
CA ILE A 92 6.92 -8.05 31.81
C ILE A 92 7.14 -9.24 32.75
N ASN A 93 8.35 -9.41 33.32
CA ASN A 93 8.61 -10.47 34.28
C ASN A 93 7.75 -10.27 35.56
N ARG A 94 7.64 -9.00 35.99
CA ARG A 94 6.79 -8.69 37.17
C ARG A 94 5.32 -8.95 36.89
N ILE A 95 4.82 -8.60 35.72
CA ILE A 95 3.44 -8.92 35.28
C ILE A 95 3.20 -10.44 35.29
N LYS A 96 4.12 -11.23 34.76
CA LYS A 96 4.02 -12.70 34.76
C LYS A 96 3.95 -13.31 36.18
N GLU A 97 4.76 -12.79 37.11
CA GLU A 97 4.72 -13.21 38.50
C GLU A 97 3.38 -12.90 39.17
N LEU A 98 2.88 -11.67 38.97
CA LEU A 98 1.60 -11.22 39.53
C LEU A 98 0.42 -12.01 38.93
N ALA A 99 0.39 -12.18 37.60
CA ALA A 99 -0.64 -12.97 36.92
C ALA A 99 -0.67 -14.42 37.40
N LYS A 100 0.52 -15.03 37.60
CA LYS A 100 0.63 -16.38 38.16
C LYS A 100 0.11 -16.45 39.61
N ALA A 101 0.42 -15.45 40.44
CA ALA A 101 -0.06 -15.39 41.83
C ALA A 101 -1.57 -15.19 41.90
N ASP A 102 -2.14 -14.41 40.97
CA ASP A 102 -3.57 -14.12 40.90
C ASP A 102 -4.38 -15.20 40.19
N GLY A 103 -3.75 -16.07 39.42
CA GLY A 103 -4.45 -17.00 38.50
C GLY A 103 -5.21 -16.26 37.37
N SER A 104 -4.67 -15.12 36.93
CA SER A 104 -5.32 -14.23 35.95
C SER A 104 -4.47 -14.07 34.70
N SER A 105 -5.06 -13.43 33.63
CA SER A 105 -4.33 -13.02 32.46
C SER A 105 -3.32 -11.90 32.77
N TYR A 106 -2.35 -11.69 31.87
CA TYR A 106 -1.37 -10.60 32.00
C TYR A 106 -2.00 -9.21 31.99
N PHE A 107 -3.02 -9.00 31.18
CA PHE A 107 -3.73 -7.72 31.12
C PHE A 107 -4.57 -7.49 32.40
N ALA A 108 -5.26 -8.51 32.90
CA ALA A 108 -6.00 -8.42 34.17
C ALA A 108 -5.05 -8.14 35.34
N ALA A 109 -3.88 -8.82 35.43
CA ALA A 109 -2.87 -8.54 36.42
C ALA A 109 -2.33 -7.10 36.32
N LEU A 110 -2.09 -6.60 35.08
CA LEU A 110 -1.69 -5.21 34.85
C LEU A 110 -2.74 -4.23 35.42
N LEU A 111 -4.00 -4.42 35.09
CA LEU A 111 -5.09 -3.55 35.57
C LEU A 111 -5.21 -3.58 37.11
N LYS A 112 -5.14 -4.77 37.71
CA LYS A 112 -5.29 -4.95 39.15
C LYS A 112 -4.16 -4.30 39.96
N HIS A 113 -2.93 -4.42 39.46
CA HIS A 113 -1.74 -3.96 40.19
C HIS A 113 -1.19 -2.61 39.74
N TYR A 114 -1.76 -2.02 38.70
CA TYR A 114 -1.42 -0.66 38.32
C TYR A 114 -1.82 0.33 39.41
N GLY A 115 -0.87 1.20 39.81
CA GLY A 115 -1.05 2.13 40.93
C GLY A 115 -0.60 1.61 42.30
N SER A 116 -0.54 0.27 42.50
CA SER A 116 -0.12 -0.35 43.77
C SER A 116 1.29 -0.93 43.71
N VAL A 117 1.76 -1.39 42.56
CA VAL A 117 3.09 -1.99 42.37
C VAL A 117 3.97 -1.05 41.54
N LYS A 118 5.05 -0.55 42.13
CA LYS A 118 5.94 0.47 41.54
C LYS A 118 6.54 0.02 40.20
N GLU A 119 6.91 -1.23 40.06
CA GLU A 119 7.50 -1.80 38.85
C GLU A 119 6.50 -1.84 37.68
N VAL A 120 5.21 -1.88 38.00
CA VAL A 120 4.10 -1.93 37.03
C VAL A 120 3.55 -0.54 36.75
N THR A 121 3.63 0.37 37.72
CA THR A 121 3.10 1.73 37.62
C THR A 121 4.07 2.63 36.83
N ARG A 122 3.99 2.57 35.52
CA ARG A 122 4.85 3.36 34.59
C ARG A 122 3.99 4.11 33.57
N SER A 123 4.52 5.22 33.04
CA SER A 123 3.81 6.03 32.03
C SER A 123 3.41 5.21 30.80
N GLY A 124 4.32 4.40 30.26
CA GLY A 124 4.01 3.54 29.11
C GLY A 124 2.95 2.46 29.41
N ALA A 125 2.84 2.01 30.68
CA ALA A 125 1.76 1.11 31.07
C ALA A 125 0.40 1.83 31.13
N ALA A 126 0.38 3.10 31.60
CA ALA A 126 -0.82 3.93 31.56
C ALA A 126 -1.31 4.18 30.13
N GLU A 127 -0.37 4.50 29.23
CA GLU A 127 -0.66 4.69 27.81
C GLU A 127 -1.23 3.41 27.17
N TYR A 128 -0.64 2.25 27.48
CA TYR A 128 -1.12 0.97 27.00
C TYR A 128 -2.52 0.63 27.54
N ILE A 129 -2.78 0.81 28.82
CA ILE A 129 -4.10 0.58 29.44
C ILE A 129 -5.15 1.48 28.78
N LYS A 130 -4.84 2.77 28.59
CA LYS A 130 -5.74 3.71 27.94
C LYS A 130 -6.08 3.25 26.52
N LEU A 131 -5.07 2.91 25.74
CA LEU A 131 -5.25 2.42 24.36
C LEU A 131 -6.08 1.12 24.35
N ALA A 132 -5.74 0.13 25.20
CA ALA A 132 -6.46 -1.14 25.26
C ALA A 132 -7.95 -0.94 25.58
N ASN A 133 -8.27 -0.06 26.52
CA ASN A 133 -9.67 0.26 26.84
C ASN A 133 -10.40 0.96 25.70
N GLN A 134 -9.71 1.83 24.95
CA GLN A 134 -10.29 2.53 23.80
C GLN A 134 -10.60 1.56 22.66
N ILE A 135 -9.67 0.68 22.31
CA ILE A 135 -9.91 -0.30 21.22
C ILE A 135 -10.99 -1.33 21.58
N GLN A 136 -11.09 -1.73 22.86
CA GLN A 136 -12.20 -2.58 23.32
C GLN A 136 -13.56 -1.88 23.20
N GLY A 137 -13.60 -0.58 23.47
CA GLY A 137 -14.83 0.21 23.31
C GLY A 137 -15.31 0.33 21.85
N LEU A 138 -14.41 0.14 20.89
CA LEU A 138 -14.68 0.25 19.44
C LEU A 138 -15.02 -1.08 18.76
N LYS A 139 -14.85 -2.22 19.42
CA LYS A 139 -14.98 -3.57 18.82
C LYS A 139 -16.33 -3.90 18.20
N GLY A 140 -17.40 -3.22 18.59
CA GLY A 140 -18.75 -3.41 18.03
C GLY A 140 -19.05 -2.59 16.80
N GLY A 141 -18.10 -1.77 16.33
CA GLY A 141 -18.20 -0.98 15.11
C GLY A 141 -17.55 -1.66 13.90
N SER A 142 -17.19 -0.85 12.89
CA SER A 142 -16.45 -1.31 11.72
C SER A 142 -15.06 -1.83 12.11
N ILE A 143 -14.69 -3.01 11.62
CA ILE A 143 -13.36 -3.61 11.83
C ILE A 143 -12.30 -2.79 11.09
N SER A 144 -12.65 -2.25 9.93
CA SER A 144 -11.78 -1.37 9.13
C SER A 144 -11.46 -0.07 9.86
N ASP A 145 -12.46 0.55 10.48
CA ASP A 145 -12.26 1.76 11.30
C ASP A 145 -11.44 1.45 12.56
N LEU A 146 -11.69 0.31 13.19
CA LEU A 146 -10.92 -0.14 14.35
C LEU A 146 -9.45 -0.39 13.97
N ALA A 147 -9.19 -1.06 12.86
CA ALA A 147 -7.83 -1.31 12.37
C ALA A 147 -7.10 0.01 12.07
N THR A 148 -7.77 0.95 11.41
CA THR A 148 -7.24 2.29 11.15
C THR A 148 -6.94 3.04 12.43
N TYR A 149 -7.86 3.03 13.38
CA TYR A 149 -7.67 3.63 14.71
C TYR A 149 -6.45 3.04 15.44
N ILE A 150 -6.31 1.70 15.43
CA ILE A 150 -5.15 1.01 16.02
C ILE A 150 -3.86 1.51 15.38
N LEU A 151 -3.77 1.52 14.07
CA LEU A 151 -2.57 1.90 13.32
C LEU A 151 -2.14 3.35 13.62
N ASP A 152 -3.10 4.26 13.72
CA ASP A 152 -2.85 5.67 13.99
C ASP A 152 -2.49 5.91 15.47
N GLN A 153 -3.27 5.38 16.40
CA GLN A 153 -3.08 5.61 17.84
C GLN A 153 -1.84 4.91 18.40
N THR A 154 -1.46 3.77 17.83
CA THR A 154 -0.21 3.10 18.23
C THR A 154 1.02 3.79 17.65
N GLY A 155 0.90 4.51 16.54
CA GLY A 155 2.01 5.07 15.78
C GLY A 155 2.70 4.05 14.86
N ILE A 156 2.15 2.83 14.67
CA ILE A 156 2.69 1.83 13.74
C ILE A 156 2.77 2.40 12.34
N MET A 157 1.70 3.04 11.87
CA MET A 157 1.68 3.63 10.54
C MET A 157 2.76 4.73 10.38
N LYS A 158 2.99 5.54 11.41
CA LYS A 158 4.04 6.55 11.42
C LYS A 158 5.43 5.92 11.35
N GLU A 159 5.70 4.92 12.21
CA GLU A 159 6.98 4.19 12.23
C GLU A 159 7.28 3.55 10.86
N LEU A 160 6.28 2.94 10.22
CA LEU A 160 6.43 2.32 8.90
C LEU A 160 6.68 3.34 7.78
N ARG A 161 6.05 4.52 7.84
CA ARG A 161 6.29 5.58 6.85
C ARG A 161 7.66 6.25 7.00
N GLU A 162 8.17 6.34 8.23
CA GLU A 162 9.49 6.89 8.54
C GLU A 162 10.62 5.87 8.29
N SER A 163 10.28 4.59 8.22
CA SER A 163 11.24 3.54 7.86
C SER A 163 11.44 3.48 6.34
N GLU A 164 12.62 3.08 5.89
CA GLU A 164 12.89 2.80 4.48
C GLU A 164 12.26 1.47 4.00
N ASP A 165 11.61 0.74 4.90
CA ASP A 165 11.00 -0.58 4.65
C ASP A 165 9.59 -0.43 4.06
N THR A 166 9.57 -0.15 2.78
CA THR A 166 8.34 0.07 2.01
C THR A 166 7.49 -1.18 1.89
N GLU A 167 8.10 -2.37 1.91
CA GLU A 167 7.38 -3.65 1.82
C GLU A 167 6.47 -3.86 3.02
N ARG A 168 6.92 -3.53 4.23
CA ARG A 168 6.09 -3.64 5.43
C ARG A 168 4.92 -2.66 5.43
N LEU A 169 5.13 -1.45 4.90
CA LEU A 169 4.05 -0.49 4.73
C LEU A 169 3.00 -1.02 3.76
N ASP A 170 3.42 -1.53 2.60
CA ASP A 170 2.51 -2.11 1.59
C ASP A 170 1.72 -3.30 2.17
N ASN A 171 2.35 -4.12 3.02
CA ASN A 171 1.69 -5.22 3.70
C ASN A 171 0.57 -4.74 4.65
N VAL A 172 0.82 -3.69 5.41
CA VAL A 172 -0.20 -3.13 6.33
C VAL A 172 -1.34 -2.47 5.57
N VAL A 173 -1.04 -1.75 4.47
CA VAL A 173 -2.07 -1.20 3.58
C VAL A 173 -2.91 -2.30 2.95
N GLU A 174 -2.29 -3.40 2.52
CA GLU A 174 -3.04 -4.56 1.99
C GLU A 174 -3.91 -5.22 3.07
N LEU A 175 -3.45 -5.27 4.32
CA LEU A 175 -4.29 -5.75 5.43
C LEU A 175 -5.54 -4.87 5.59
N GLN A 176 -5.39 -3.54 5.55
CA GLN A 176 -6.54 -2.61 5.61
C GLN A 176 -7.51 -2.83 4.42
N ASN A 177 -6.97 -2.96 3.20
CA ASN A 177 -7.78 -3.30 2.02
C ASN A 177 -8.55 -4.61 2.20
N SER A 178 -7.89 -5.62 2.79
CA SER A 178 -8.49 -6.93 3.01
C SER A 178 -9.62 -6.91 4.05
N ILE A 179 -9.44 -6.14 5.11
CA ILE A 179 -10.47 -5.96 6.14
C ILE A 179 -11.70 -5.26 5.54
N LEU A 180 -11.48 -4.19 4.78
CA LEU A 180 -12.55 -3.47 4.10
C LEU A 180 -13.32 -4.36 3.10
N SER A 181 -12.60 -5.18 2.32
CA SER A 181 -13.22 -6.13 1.40
C SER A 181 -14.04 -7.18 2.16
N TYR A 182 -13.49 -7.72 3.24
CA TYR A 182 -14.18 -8.69 4.09
C TYR A 182 -15.47 -8.09 4.69
N GLU A 183 -15.44 -6.86 5.20
CA GLU A 183 -16.63 -6.16 5.69
C GLU A 183 -17.69 -5.99 4.61
N ASN A 184 -17.29 -5.58 3.40
CA ASN A 184 -18.23 -5.39 2.29
C ASN A 184 -18.86 -6.70 1.82
N GLU A 185 -18.11 -7.81 1.86
CA GLU A 185 -18.59 -9.14 1.47
C GLU A 185 -19.57 -9.74 2.50
N HIS A 186 -19.38 -9.43 3.80
CA HIS A 186 -20.12 -10.02 4.91
C HIS A 186 -21.06 -9.04 5.64
N LYS A 187 -21.22 -7.82 5.11
CA LYS A 187 -22.04 -6.76 5.75
C LYS A 187 -23.51 -7.14 6.02
N ASP A 188 -24.03 -8.09 5.24
CA ASP A 188 -25.42 -8.58 5.34
C ASP A 188 -25.53 -9.86 6.17
N ASP A 189 -24.41 -10.39 6.70
CA ASP A 189 -24.39 -11.60 7.52
C ASP A 189 -24.79 -11.27 8.98
N GLU A 190 -25.75 -11.99 9.53
CA GLU A 190 -26.24 -11.78 10.90
C GLU A 190 -25.17 -11.94 11.98
N ASP A 191 -24.21 -12.83 11.74
CA ASP A 191 -23.11 -13.17 12.67
C ASP A 191 -21.81 -12.36 12.41
N PHE A 192 -21.87 -11.33 11.55
CA PHE A 192 -20.69 -10.54 11.25
C PHE A 192 -20.15 -9.82 12.51
N SER A 193 -18.91 -10.07 12.86
CA SER A 193 -18.25 -9.50 14.03
C SER A 193 -16.72 -9.58 13.93
N LEU A 194 -16.02 -8.81 14.75
CA LEU A 194 -14.57 -8.93 14.90
C LEU A 194 -14.15 -10.36 15.28
N LYS A 195 -14.95 -11.03 16.14
CA LYS A 195 -14.71 -12.41 16.55
C LYS A 195 -14.73 -13.36 15.35
N THR A 196 -15.76 -13.26 14.50
CA THR A 196 -15.91 -14.11 13.31
C THR A 196 -14.75 -13.87 12.34
N TYR A 197 -14.40 -12.60 12.09
CA TYR A 197 -13.25 -12.24 11.28
C TYR A 197 -11.95 -12.88 11.78
N LEU A 198 -11.65 -12.78 13.10
CA LEU A 198 -10.45 -13.36 13.68
C LEU A 198 -10.43 -14.90 13.61
N GLN A 199 -11.60 -15.53 13.72
CA GLN A 199 -11.73 -16.97 13.56
C GLN A 199 -11.44 -17.41 12.13
N ASP A 200 -12.00 -16.73 11.14
CA ASP A 200 -11.75 -17.01 9.72
C ASP A 200 -10.28 -16.86 9.37
N ILE A 201 -9.66 -15.76 9.82
CA ILE A 201 -8.21 -15.57 9.60
C ILE A 201 -7.39 -16.68 10.25
N SER A 202 -7.80 -17.20 11.43
CA SER A 202 -7.09 -18.28 12.09
C SER A 202 -7.10 -19.59 11.30
N LEU A 203 -8.13 -19.83 10.52
CA LEU A 203 -8.20 -20.99 9.62
C LEU A 203 -7.14 -20.91 8.51
N TYR A 204 -6.87 -19.69 7.98
CA TYR A 204 -5.85 -19.48 6.95
C TYR A 204 -4.41 -19.61 7.46
N THR A 205 -4.19 -19.42 8.77
CA THR A 205 -2.84 -19.53 9.35
C THR A 205 -2.43 -20.94 9.73
N ASN A 206 -3.38 -21.84 9.94
CA ASN A 206 -3.13 -23.20 10.46
C ASN A 206 -2.91 -24.28 9.38
N VAL A 207 -2.83 -23.89 8.10
CA VAL A 207 -2.60 -24.85 7.01
C VAL A 207 -1.14 -25.33 7.02
N ASP A 208 -0.94 -26.58 7.33
CA ASP A 208 0.38 -27.24 7.36
C ASP A 208 1.06 -27.26 5.98
N ALA A 209 2.25 -26.67 5.92
CA ALA A 209 3.09 -26.64 4.72
C ALA A 209 3.92 -27.92 4.53
N LYS A 210 3.32 -29.11 4.63
CA LYS A 210 4.07 -30.38 4.68
C LYS A 210 4.67 -30.85 3.34
N ASP A 211 4.14 -30.40 2.18
CA ASP A 211 4.60 -30.85 0.87
C ASP A 211 5.14 -29.66 0.05
N LYS A 212 6.41 -29.33 0.25
CA LYS A 212 7.07 -28.23 -0.51
C LYS A 212 7.47 -28.61 -1.94
N GLU A 213 7.63 -29.90 -2.22
CA GLU A 213 8.17 -30.38 -3.50
C GLU A 213 7.15 -30.30 -4.63
N ASP A 214 5.87 -30.62 -4.39
CA ASP A 214 4.79 -30.52 -5.39
C ASP A 214 3.82 -29.38 -5.04
N SER A 215 4.24 -28.15 -5.24
CA SER A 215 3.47 -26.97 -4.91
C SER A 215 3.66 -25.85 -5.94
N ILE A 216 2.59 -25.07 -6.15
CA ILE A 216 2.62 -23.85 -6.97
C ILE A 216 3.54 -22.83 -6.32
N LYS A 217 4.33 -22.11 -7.11
CA LYS A 217 5.26 -21.10 -6.62
C LYS A 217 4.63 -19.71 -6.67
N LEU A 218 4.54 -19.07 -5.51
CA LEU A 218 4.15 -17.66 -5.37
C LEU A 218 5.41 -16.85 -5.11
N MET A 219 5.72 -15.85 -5.94
CA MET A 219 6.95 -15.06 -5.79
C MET A 219 6.83 -13.68 -6.41
N THR A 220 7.69 -12.77 -5.97
CA THR A 220 7.82 -11.48 -6.65
C THR A 220 8.50 -11.67 -8.02
N ILE A 221 8.25 -10.72 -8.94
CA ILE A 221 8.90 -10.73 -10.25
C ILE A 221 10.43 -10.73 -10.11
N HIS A 222 10.97 -10.01 -9.13
CA HIS A 222 12.42 -9.98 -8.86
C HIS A 222 12.99 -11.36 -8.52
N GLN A 223 12.28 -12.13 -7.71
CA GLN A 223 12.69 -13.48 -7.31
C GLN A 223 12.58 -14.49 -8.47
N SER A 224 11.76 -14.19 -9.48
CA SER A 224 11.58 -15.06 -10.65
C SER A 224 12.71 -14.94 -11.68
N LYS A 225 13.65 -14.00 -11.51
CA LYS A 225 14.76 -13.80 -12.44
C LYS A 225 15.62 -15.07 -12.54
N GLY A 226 15.78 -15.58 -13.77
CA GLY A 226 16.48 -16.82 -14.05
C GLY A 226 15.65 -18.09 -13.95
N LEU A 227 14.41 -18.02 -13.46
CA LEU A 227 13.47 -19.13 -13.43
C LEU A 227 12.53 -19.04 -14.64
N GLU A 228 11.96 -20.17 -15.04
CA GLU A 228 10.97 -20.24 -16.13
C GLU A 228 9.97 -21.36 -15.84
N PHE A 229 8.70 -21.08 -16.17
CA PHE A 229 7.59 -22.00 -15.88
C PHE A 229 6.72 -22.19 -17.12
N PRO A 230 6.17 -23.40 -17.35
CA PRO A 230 5.18 -23.63 -18.39
C PRO A 230 4.00 -22.65 -18.32
N TYR A 231 3.44 -22.42 -17.13
CA TYR A 231 2.30 -21.56 -16.88
C TYR A 231 2.62 -20.48 -15.87
N VAL A 232 2.42 -19.23 -16.24
CA VAL A 232 2.68 -18.07 -15.39
C VAL A 232 1.42 -17.24 -15.25
N PHE A 233 1.07 -16.90 -14.02
CA PHE A 233 0.06 -15.91 -13.68
C PHE A 233 0.76 -14.65 -13.20
N LEU A 234 0.63 -13.56 -13.94
CA LEU A 234 1.08 -12.24 -13.53
C LEU A 234 -0.12 -11.48 -12.98
N ILE A 235 -0.11 -11.20 -11.68
CA ILE A 235 -1.26 -10.63 -10.98
C ILE A 235 -1.03 -9.18 -10.57
N GLY A 236 -2.14 -8.43 -10.42
CA GLY A 236 -2.13 -7.05 -9.97
C GLY A 236 -1.57 -6.08 -11.00
N CYS A 237 -1.89 -6.30 -12.27
CA CYS A 237 -1.47 -5.41 -13.36
C CYS A 237 -2.36 -4.18 -13.41
N ASN A 238 -2.26 -3.33 -12.38
CA ASN A 238 -2.96 -2.06 -12.26
C ASN A 238 -1.95 -0.91 -12.15
N GLU A 239 -2.32 0.27 -12.63
CA GLU A 239 -1.57 1.50 -12.37
C GLU A 239 -1.39 1.72 -10.88
N GLY A 240 -0.22 2.23 -10.49
CA GLY A 240 0.16 2.37 -9.09
C GLY A 240 0.76 1.12 -8.45
N VAL A 241 0.47 -0.07 -8.99
CA VAL A 241 1.02 -1.36 -8.56
C VAL A 241 2.09 -1.85 -9.55
N MET A 242 1.75 -1.87 -10.82
CA MET A 242 2.64 -2.24 -11.92
C MET A 242 2.27 -1.44 -13.19
N PRO A 243 2.95 -0.30 -13.44
CA PRO A 243 4.12 0.23 -12.74
C PRO A 243 3.85 0.65 -11.29
N ASN A 244 4.88 0.50 -10.43
CA ASN A 244 4.78 0.91 -9.03
C ASN A 244 4.84 2.44 -8.92
N GLN A 245 3.82 3.03 -8.29
CA GLN A 245 3.67 4.49 -8.18
C GLN A 245 4.88 5.15 -7.53
N ARG A 246 5.44 4.54 -6.50
CA ARG A 246 6.59 5.10 -5.78
C ARG A 246 7.82 5.18 -6.69
N CYS A 247 8.15 4.10 -7.40
CA CYS A 247 9.28 4.09 -8.32
C CYS A 247 9.13 5.16 -9.41
N VAL A 248 7.91 5.32 -9.94
CA VAL A 248 7.63 6.35 -10.95
C VAL A 248 7.69 7.76 -10.37
N SER A 249 7.19 7.99 -9.13
CA SER A 249 7.21 9.32 -8.51
C SER A 249 8.61 9.76 -8.07
N GLU A 250 9.47 8.83 -7.63
CA GLU A 250 10.84 9.13 -7.19
C GLU A 250 11.78 9.46 -8.35
N THR A 251 11.76 8.67 -9.42
CA THR A 251 12.73 8.77 -10.52
C THR A 251 12.08 9.03 -11.90
N ARG A 252 10.79 9.31 -11.92
CA ARG A 252 9.99 9.67 -13.11
C ARG A 252 10.20 8.68 -14.27
N ARG A 253 10.74 9.16 -15.39
CA ARG A 253 10.92 8.38 -16.59
C ARG A 253 11.85 7.17 -16.41
N GLU A 254 12.90 7.32 -15.62
CA GLU A 254 13.84 6.21 -15.32
C GLU A 254 13.15 5.11 -14.54
N GLY A 255 12.33 5.47 -13.55
CA GLY A 255 11.53 4.53 -12.76
C GLY A 255 10.50 3.82 -13.62
N LEU A 256 9.83 4.52 -14.52
CA LEU A 256 8.87 3.90 -15.46
C LEU A 256 9.56 2.89 -16.38
N GLU A 257 10.75 3.22 -16.90
CA GLU A 257 11.50 2.30 -17.76
C GLU A 257 12.04 1.08 -16.99
N GLU A 258 12.39 1.25 -15.71
CA GLU A 258 12.77 0.11 -14.87
C GLU A 258 11.56 -0.81 -14.59
N GLU A 259 10.41 -0.25 -14.30
CA GLU A 259 9.15 -1.00 -14.15
C GLU A 259 8.78 -1.72 -15.47
N ARG A 260 9.05 -1.11 -16.62
CA ARG A 260 8.85 -1.74 -17.94
C ARG A 260 9.80 -2.92 -18.15
N ARG A 261 11.07 -2.80 -17.75
CA ARG A 261 12.03 -3.93 -17.79
C ARG A 261 11.57 -5.04 -16.86
N LEU A 262 11.03 -4.70 -15.70
CA LEU A 262 10.50 -5.69 -14.77
C LEU A 262 9.26 -6.39 -15.33
N ALA A 263 8.36 -5.66 -15.99
CA ALA A 263 7.24 -6.24 -16.73
C ALA A 263 7.71 -7.20 -17.82
N TYR A 264 8.74 -6.83 -18.57
CA TYR A 264 9.37 -7.70 -19.56
C TYR A 264 9.92 -8.98 -18.93
N VAL A 265 10.62 -8.86 -17.80
CA VAL A 265 11.11 -10.05 -17.06
C VAL A 265 9.93 -10.95 -16.70
N ALA A 266 8.84 -10.42 -16.17
CA ALA A 266 7.67 -11.22 -15.79
C ALA A 266 7.07 -11.99 -16.97
N VAL A 267 6.85 -11.30 -18.08
CA VAL A 267 6.27 -11.88 -19.31
C VAL A 267 7.16 -13.01 -19.85
N THR A 268 8.48 -12.82 -19.83
CA THR A 268 9.44 -13.82 -20.34
C THR A 268 9.63 -15.03 -19.42
N ARG A 269 8.98 -15.10 -18.26
CA ARG A 269 9.00 -16.30 -17.39
C ARG A 269 8.10 -17.42 -17.90
N ALA A 270 7.13 -17.12 -18.77
CA ALA A 270 6.19 -18.10 -19.29
C ALA A 270 6.76 -18.82 -20.53
N LYS A 271 6.78 -20.18 -20.48
CA LYS A 271 7.18 -21.02 -21.61
C LYS A 271 6.05 -21.35 -22.56
N LEU A 272 4.85 -21.64 -22.01
CA LEU A 272 3.69 -22.08 -22.78
C LEU A 272 2.57 -21.06 -22.75
N GLN A 273 2.16 -20.62 -21.56
CA GLN A 273 1.03 -19.71 -21.42
C GLN A 273 1.23 -18.71 -20.29
N LEU A 274 0.89 -17.46 -20.58
CA LEU A 274 0.88 -16.34 -19.64
C LEU A 274 -0.57 -15.90 -19.41
N PHE A 275 -0.94 -15.78 -18.14
CA PHE A 275 -2.18 -15.17 -17.70
C PHE A 275 -1.87 -13.87 -17.01
N ILE A 276 -2.43 -12.76 -17.48
CA ILE A 276 -2.30 -11.45 -16.87
C ILE A 276 -3.63 -11.11 -16.22
N THR A 277 -3.61 -10.66 -14.96
CA THR A 277 -4.81 -10.24 -14.27
C THR A 277 -4.71 -8.82 -13.78
N GLU A 278 -5.82 -8.11 -13.85
CA GLU A 278 -6.06 -6.81 -13.26
C GLU A 278 -7.20 -6.91 -12.25
N ASN A 279 -7.23 -6.04 -11.27
CA ASN A 279 -8.29 -5.98 -10.28
C ASN A 279 -9.17 -4.77 -10.56
N GLU A 280 -10.47 -4.95 -10.46
CA GLU A 280 -11.46 -3.87 -10.45
C GLU A 280 -11.71 -3.36 -9.02
N GLY A 281 -12.43 -2.24 -8.90
CA GLY A 281 -12.82 -1.66 -7.61
C GLY A 281 -11.98 -0.44 -7.22
N GLN A 282 -11.96 -0.15 -5.92
CA GLN A 282 -11.29 1.02 -5.36
C GLN A 282 -10.13 0.61 -4.45
N PHE A 283 -9.15 1.51 -4.30
CA PHE A 283 -8.13 1.39 -3.27
C PHE A 283 -8.68 1.82 -1.90
N TYR A 284 -8.07 1.32 -0.84
CA TYR A 284 -8.28 1.89 0.49
C TYR A 284 -7.86 3.37 0.47
N GLY A 285 -8.76 4.26 0.95
CA GLY A 285 -8.55 5.70 0.85
C GLY A 285 -9.15 6.36 -0.40
N GLY A 286 -9.82 5.58 -1.26
CA GLY A 286 -10.52 6.06 -2.47
C GLY A 286 -9.69 5.92 -3.74
N GLY A 287 -10.33 6.18 -4.87
CA GLY A 287 -9.74 6.06 -6.20
C GLY A 287 -9.94 4.71 -6.85
N ASN A 288 -10.18 4.74 -8.17
CA ASN A 288 -10.42 3.54 -8.95
C ASN A 288 -9.13 2.78 -9.25
N ARG A 289 -9.21 1.47 -9.29
CA ARG A 289 -8.14 0.63 -9.83
C ARG A 289 -8.16 0.69 -11.34
N VAL A 290 -7.16 1.34 -11.91
CA VAL A 290 -7.03 1.51 -13.37
C VAL A 290 -6.13 0.40 -13.92
N PRO A 291 -6.49 -0.21 -15.07
CA PRO A 291 -5.62 -1.20 -15.72
C PRO A 291 -4.22 -0.66 -16.02
N SER A 292 -3.23 -1.52 -15.88
CA SER A 292 -1.84 -1.16 -16.17
C SER A 292 -1.64 -0.72 -17.62
N ARG A 293 -0.90 0.39 -17.84
CA ARG A 293 -0.45 0.83 -19.16
C ARG A 293 0.30 -0.26 -19.92
N PHE A 294 1.05 -1.12 -19.22
CA PHE A 294 1.82 -2.19 -19.85
C PHE A 294 0.95 -3.23 -20.56
N ILE A 295 -0.31 -3.43 -20.09
CA ILE A 295 -1.26 -4.29 -20.81
C ILE A 295 -1.74 -3.62 -22.09
N PHE A 296 -1.95 -2.30 -22.06
CA PHE A 296 -2.44 -1.53 -23.21
C PHE A 296 -1.35 -1.28 -24.27
N GLU A 297 -0.09 -1.41 -23.91
CA GLU A 297 1.05 -1.34 -24.84
C GLU A 297 1.27 -2.65 -25.61
N ILE A 298 0.67 -3.76 -25.17
CA ILE A 298 0.72 -5.03 -25.91
C ILE A 298 -0.26 -4.98 -27.09
N ASP A 299 0.21 -5.38 -28.27
CA ASP A 299 -0.66 -5.50 -29.47
C ASP A 299 -1.90 -6.34 -29.14
N SER A 300 -3.08 -5.75 -29.30
CA SER A 300 -4.37 -6.38 -28.99
C SER A 300 -4.60 -7.71 -29.72
N LYS A 301 -3.96 -7.90 -30.86
CA LYS A 301 -3.99 -9.16 -31.64
C LYS A 301 -3.24 -10.30 -30.95
N ARG A 302 -2.38 -10.00 -30.00
CA ARG A 302 -1.56 -10.97 -29.26
C ARG A 302 -2.13 -11.33 -27.88
N ILE A 303 -3.21 -10.65 -27.47
CA ILE A 303 -3.87 -10.86 -26.20
C ILE A 303 -5.28 -11.40 -26.44
N GLN A 304 -5.61 -12.50 -25.79
CA GLN A 304 -7.01 -12.92 -25.63
C GLN A 304 -7.53 -12.35 -24.30
N ARG A 305 -8.45 -11.38 -24.38
CA ARG A 305 -9.05 -10.80 -23.19
C ARG A 305 -10.26 -11.59 -22.75
N ASN A 306 -10.27 -12.00 -21.47
CA ASN A 306 -11.40 -12.61 -20.82
C ASN A 306 -11.99 -11.60 -19.82
N GLY A 307 -13.24 -11.19 -20.05
CA GLY A 307 -13.90 -10.16 -19.25
C GLY A 307 -14.00 -8.82 -19.98
N TYR A 308 -14.68 -7.89 -19.35
CA TYR A 308 -14.94 -6.55 -19.87
C TYR A 308 -14.20 -5.52 -19.02
N VAL A 309 -13.46 -4.65 -19.65
CA VAL A 309 -12.90 -3.44 -19.02
C VAL A 309 -13.86 -2.30 -19.30
N PRO A 310 -14.42 -1.65 -18.28
CA PRO A 310 -15.26 -0.47 -18.48
C PRO A 310 -14.52 0.59 -19.33
N GLU A 311 -15.21 1.16 -20.30
CA GLU A 311 -14.56 2.08 -21.26
C GLU A 311 -13.92 3.28 -20.56
N TYR A 312 -14.54 3.80 -19.50
CA TYR A 312 -13.97 4.90 -18.72
C TYR A 312 -12.59 4.56 -18.11
N LEU A 313 -12.38 3.31 -17.64
CA LEU A 313 -11.08 2.87 -17.13
C LEU A 313 -10.05 2.71 -18.25
N ALA A 314 -10.50 2.20 -19.41
CA ALA A 314 -9.64 2.09 -20.58
C ALA A 314 -9.21 3.48 -21.09
N GLU A 315 -10.13 4.47 -21.10
CA GLU A 315 -9.80 5.86 -21.45
C GLU A 315 -8.83 6.49 -20.47
N MET A 316 -8.96 6.21 -19.16
CA MET A 316 -8.00 6.65 -18.15
C MET A 316 -6.60 6.13 -18.45
N THR A 317 -6.45 4.83 -18.72
CA THR A 317 -5.15 4.25 -19.09
C THR A 317 -4.58 4.90 -20.34
N ARG A 318 -5.41 5.15 -21.38
CA ARG A 318 -4.96 5.82 -22.61
C ARG A 318 -4.48 7.25 -22.35
N LYS A 319 -5.19 8.01 -21.50
CA LYS A 319 -4.76 9.36 -21.08
C LYS A 319 -3.42 9.33 -20.35
N ILE A 320 -3.24 8.36 -19.43
CA ILE A 320 -1.97 8.16 -18.72
C ILE A 320 -0.83 7.92 -19.71
N ILE A 321 -1.03 7.07 -20.70
CA ILE A 321 -0.04 6.80 -21.75
C ILE A 321 0.25 8.05 -22.58
N GLN A 322 -0.77 8.81 -22.99
CA GLN A 322 -0.64 10.03 -23.80
C GLN A 322 0.11 11.15 -23.09
N ASN A 323 -0.06 11.28 -21.76
CA ASN A 323 0.62 12.29 -20.96
C ASN A 323 2.03 11.84 -20.51
N GLU A 324 2.68 10.95 -21.25
CA GLU A 324 3.97 10.32 -20.91
C GLU A 324 3.98 9.56 -19.57
N GLY A 325 2.83 9.43 -18.94
CA GLY A 325 2.57 8.50 -17.85
C GLY A 325 3.36 8.70 -16.57
N LEU A 326 3.83 9.90 -16.30
CA LEU A 326 4.64 10.19 -15.11
C LEU A 326 3.81 10.46 -13.85
N GLU A 327 2.52 10.72 -14.02
CA GLU A 327 1.58 10.94 -12.92
C GLU A 327 0.38 10.01 -13.06
N PHE A 328 0.03 9.34 -11.99
CA PHE A 328 -1.14 8.48 -11.88
C PHE A 328 -2.13 9.07 -10.88
N ASP A 329 -3.32 9.39 -11.34
CA ASP A 329 -4.45 9.73 -10.49
C ASP A 329 -5.48 8.59 -10.52
N SER A 330 -5.70 7.97 -9.36
CA SER A 330 -6.67 6.90 -9.18
C SER A 330 -8.13 7.37 -9.18
N ASN A 331 -8.35 8.69 -9.10
CA ASN A 331 -9.69 9.27 -8.97
C ASN A 331 -10.40 9.59 -10.31
N GLY A 332 -9.69 9.51 -11.43
CA GLY A 332 -10.29 9.43 -12.78
C GLY A 332 -10.99 10.65 -13.31
N ASP A 333 -11.05 11.74 -12.60
CA ASP A 333 -11.85 12.90 -13.03
C ASP A 333 -11.21 14.27 -12.77
N TYR A 334 -9.95 14.30 -12.37
CA TYR A 334 -9.28 15.56 -12.09
C TYR A 334 -7.85 15.54 -12.62
N ASP A 335 -7.53 16.56 -13.42
CA ASP A 335 -6.16 17.05 -13.51
C ASP A 335 -5.74 17.36 -12.07
N VAL A 336 -4.98 16.47 -11.43
CA VAL A 336 -4.37 16.78 -10.13
C VAL A 336 -3.53 18.02 -10.37
N LEU A 337 -4.01 19.10 -9.82
CA LEU A 337 -3.37 20.38 -10.00
C LEU A 337 -2.00 20.30 -9.33
N THR A 338 -0.96 20.63 -10.08
CA THR A 338 0.44 20.55 -9.60
C THR A 338 0.81 21.72 -8.71
N ILE A 339 1.84 21.54 -7.90
CA ILE A 339 2.45 22.66 -7.16
C ILE A 339 2.82 23.77 -8.14
N GLY A 340 2.44 25.02 -7.80
CA GLY A 340 2.59 26.18 -8.68
C GLY A 340 1.39 26.46 -9.58
N THR A 341 0.41 25.56 -9.67
CA THR A 341 -0.81 25.81 -10.45
C THR A 341 -1.61 26.97 -9.83
N ARG A 342 -1.97 27.94 -10.66
CA ARG A 342 -2.85 29.04 -10.30
C ARG A 342 -4.31 28.60 -10.37
N VAL A 343 -5.04 28.82 -9.28
CA VAL A 343 -6.44 28.39 -9.16
C VAL A 343 -7.31 29.50 -8.64
N LYS A 344 -8.59 29.46 -8.99
CA LYS A 344 -9.63 30.38 -8.47
C LYS A 344 -10.64 29.61 -7.67
N HIS A 345 -10.84 30.02 -6.43
CA HIS A 345 -11.89 29.52 -5.55
C HIS A 345 -13.09 30.50 -5.53
N PRO A 346 -14.35 30.04 -5.66
CA PRO A 346 -15.51 30.92 -5.79
C PRO A 346 -15.70 31.90 -4.62
N ALA A 347 -15.36 31.47 -3.40
CA ALA A 347 -15.55 32.27 -2.20
C ALA A 347 -14.29 33.00 -1.73
N PHE A 348 -13.08 32.47 -2.03
CA PHE A 348 -11.83 32.96 -1.48
C PHE A 348 -10.93 33.66 -2.50
N GLY A 349 -11.31 33.64 -3.79
CA GLY A 349 -10.56 34.28 -4.87
C GLY A 349 -9.41 33.44 -5.42
N ASP A 350 -8.40 34.09 -5.97
CA ASP A 350 -7.29 33.48 -6.65
C ASP A 350 -6.22 33.02 -5.65
N GLY A 351 -5.49 31.94 -5.97
CA GLY A 351 -4.43 31.39 -5.15
C GLY A 351 -3.50 30.49 -5.95
N THR A 352 -2.42 30.04 -5.32
CA THR A 352 -1.41 29.14 -5.89
C THR A 352 -1.30 27.88 -5.04
N ILE A 353 -1.28 26.72 -5.67
CA ILE A 353 -1.08 25.45 -4.98
C ILE A 353 0.38 25.38 -4.53
N GLU A 354 0.61 25.38 -3.21
CA GLU A 354 1.95 25.24 -2.63
C GLU A 354 2.32 23.80 -2.29
N LYS A 355 1.31 22.98 -1.97
CA LYS A 355 1.52 21.58 -1.63
C LYS A 355 0.33 20.74 -2.01
N VAL A 356 0.60 19.51 -2.44
CA VAL A 356 -0.41 18.48 -2.69
C VAL A 356 -0.27 17.42 -1.61
N GLU A 357 -1.28 17.29 -0.73
CA GLU A 357 -1.31 16.29 0.34
C GLU A 357 -2.21 15.12 -0.06
N SER A 358 -1.72 14.25 -0.93
CA SER A 358 -2.45 13.09 -1.46
C SER A 358 -2.95 12.15 -0.35
N SER A 359 -2.23 12.05 0.78
CA SER A 359 -2.65 11.24 1.94
C SER A 359 -3.90 11.76 2.65
N ARG A 360 -4.24 13.04 2.46
CA ARG A 360 -5.44 13.68 3.02
C ARG A 360 -6.46 14.04 1.96
N ASN A 361 -6.15 13.78 0.69
CA ASN A 361 -6.94 14.22 -0.46
C ASN A 361 -7.16 15.75 -0.45
N GLU A 362 -6.09 16.52 -0.17
CA GLU A 362 -6.17 17.98 0.00
C GLU A 362 -5.05 18.70 -0.76
N TYR A 363 -5.42 19.87 -1.31
CA TYR A 363 -4.48 20.90 -1.75
C TYR A 363 -4.25 21.89 -0.63
N LEU A 364 -2.99 22.26 -0.37
CA LEU A 364 -2.64 23.49 0.35
C LEU A 364 -2.49 24.61 -0.67
N ILE A 365 -3.41 25.57 -0.60
CA ILE A 365 -3.45 26.69 -1.54
C ILE A 365 -3.16 27.97 -0.78
N ARG A 366 -2.12 28.70 -1.21
CA ARG A 366 -1.87 30.05 -0.74
C ARG A 366 -2.78 31.02 -1.47
N MET A 367 -3.68 31.65 -0.76
CA MET A 367 -4.64 32.60 -1.30
C MET A 367 -4.00 33.98 -1.46
N ASP A 368 -4.07 34.57 -2.66
CA ASP A 368 -3.42 35.86 -2.96
C ASP A 368 -3.93 37.03 -2.12
N ARG A 369 -5.22 37.01 -1.83
CA ARG A 369 -5.90 38.13 -1.12
C ARG A 369 -5.56 38.20 0.37
N THR A 370 -5.31 37.05 1.01
CA THR A 370 -5.15 36.94 2.47
C THR A 370 -3.78 36.46 2.89
N ASP A 371 -2.95 36.04 1.93
CA ASP A 371 -1.67 35.35 2.14
C ASP A 371 -1.77 34.16 3.11
N SER A 372 -2.95 33.57 3.24
CA SER A 372 -3.22 32.44 4.12
C SER A 372 -3.18 31.13 3.35
N LEU A 373 -2.69 30.07 4.01
CA LEU A 373 -2.76 28.70 3.50
C LEU A 373 -4.14 28.12 3.81
N MET A 374 -4.80 27.63 2.77
CA MET A 374 -6.10 26.96 2.89
C MET A 374 -5.99 25.50 2.47
N HIS A 375 -6.60 24.62 3.27
CA HIS A 375 -6.80 23.23 2.95
C HIS A 375 -8.07 23.07 2.14
N ILE A 376 -7.98 22.65 0.91
CA ILE A 376 -9.12 22.42 0.02
C ILE A 376 -9.05 20.99 -0.49
N ARG A 377 -10.14 20.25 -0.36
CA ARG A 377 -10.20 18.87 -0.84
C ARG A 377 -10.00 18.79 -2.34
N MET A 378 -9.28 17.77 -2.80
CA MET A 378 -8.99 17.56 -4.23
C MET A 378 -10.26 17.30 -5.05
N ASP A 379 -11.29 16.70 -4.45
CA ASP A 379 -12.59 16.45 -5.09
C ASP A 379 -13.54 17.67 -5.11
N TYR A 380 -13.08 18.84 -4.66
CA TYR A 380 -13.89 20.05 -4.66
C TYR A 380 -14.06 20.63 -6.07
N LYS A 381 -15.25 20.50 -6.64
CA LYS A 381 -15.58 20.91 -8.02
C LYS A 381 -15.62 22.43 -8.26
N GLY A 382 -15.39 23.23 -7.23
CA GLY A 382 -15.42 24.70 -7.32
C GLY A 382 -14.09 25.35 -7.64
N LEU A 383 -12.98 24.59 -7.70
CA LEU A 383 -11.70 25.13 -8.13
C LEU A 383 -11.62 25.17 -9.67
N THR A 384 -11.27 26.34 -10.20
CA THR A 384 -10.99 26.52 -11.64
C THR A 384 -9.54 26.89 -11.83
N VAL A 385 -8.86 26.28 -12.83
CA VAL A 385 -7.48 26.61 -13.17
C VAL A 385 -7.43 27.93 -13.92
N ILE A 386 -6.53 28.83 -13.50
CA ILE A 386 -6.28 30.09 -14.18
C ILE A 386 -5.15 29.84 -15.18
N THR A 387 -5.46 29.88 -16.48
CA THR A 387 -4.53 29.56 -17.58
C THR A 387 -3.62 30.72 -18.01
N ASP A 388 -3.84 31.93 -17.50
CA ASP A 388 -3.01 33.09 -17.82
C ASP A 388 -2.00 33.38 -16.71
N ALA A 389 -0.73 33.20 -17.01
CA ALA A 389 0.35 33.79 -16.21
C ALA A 389 0.25 35.33 -16.31
N PRO A 390 0.46 36.09 -15.22
CA PRO A 390 0.54 37.53 -15.32
C PRO A 390 1.71 37.87 -16.25
N LYS A 391 1.43 38.63 -17.31
CA LYS A 391 2.48 39.30 -18.10
C LYS A 391 3.09 40.31 -17.18
N ASP A 392 4.36 40.16 -16.85
CA ASP A 392 5.17 41.21 -16.27
C ASP A 392 5.30 42.36 -17.29
N ASP A 393 4.43 43.36 -17.18
CA ASP A 393 4.62 44.66 -17.79
C ASP A 393 5.65 45.43 -16.97
N ASN A 394 6.92 45.19 -17.26
CA ASN A 394 8.01 46.14 -16.95
C ASN A 394 9.14 45.93 -17.94
N THR A 395 8.89 46.35 -19.18
CA THR A 395 9.97 46.74 -20.09
C THR A 395 10.13 48.26 -20.03
N THR A 396 11.02 48.71 -19.14
CA THR A 396 11.60 50.04 -19.29
C THR A 396 12.72 49.96 -20.33
N ASP A 397 12.52 50.72 -21.39
CA ASP A 397 13.51 51.06 -22.41
C ASP A 397 14.89 51.43 -21.80
N CYS A 398 15.94 50.79 -22.30
CA CYS A 398 17.24 51.41 -22.44
C CYS A 398 17.92 50.98 -23.72
N LEU A 399 18.16 51.97 -24.55
CA LEU A 399 18.86 51.98 -25.84
C LEU A 399 20.31 51.49 -25.76
N PRO A 400 20.93 51.12 -26.88
CA PRO A 400 22.24 50.45 -26.91
C PRO A 400 23.40 51.46 -26.93
N ALA A 401 24.51 51.07 -26.37
CA ALA A 401 25.81 51.75 -26.55
C ALA A 401 26.90 50.75 -26.90
N ASP A 402 27.34 50.88 -28.13
CA ASP A 402 28.68 50.76 -28.71
C ASP A 402 29.66 49.66 -28.26
N GLU A 403 30.00 48.85 -29.25
CA GLU A 403 31.29 48.16 -29.36
C GLU A 403 32.49 49.16 -29.44
N PRO A 404 33.72 48.78 -29.07
CA PRO A 404 34.68 48.54 -30.14
C PRO A 404 35.63 47.34 -29.96
N GLU A 405 35.88 46.74 -31.13
CA GLU A 405 37.05 46.10 -31.72
C GLU A 405 38.33 45.96 -30.87
N SER A 406 38.97 44.81 -30.90
CA SER A 406 40.17 44.48 -31.67
C SER A 406 40.95 43.32 -31.07
N GLN A 407 41.33 42.43 -31.97
CA GLN A 407 42.37 41.37 -31.86
C GLN A 407 43.78 42.00 -31.68
N PRO A 408 44.91 41.25 -31.62
CA PRO A 408 45.16 39.85 -31.98
C PRO A 408 46.21 39.07 -31.15
N THR A 409 46.31 37.76 -31.46
CA THR A 409 47.46 36.83 -31.64
C THR A 409 48.61 36.75 -30.64
N GLU A 410 49.00 35.52 -30.34
CA GLU A 410 50.22 34.73 -30.62
C GLU A 410 50.37 33.61 -29.57
N GLU A 411 50.36 32.40 -29.99
CA GLU A 411 51.39 31.45 -30.45
C GLU A 411 52.17 30.74 -29.31
N VAL A 412 52.00 29.40 -29.32
CA VAL A 412 53.06 28.35 -29.34
C VAL A 412 53.86 28.11 -28.06
N VAL A 413 53.84 26.88 -27.52
CA VAL A 413 54.87 25.80 -27.65
C VAL A 413 54.63 24.75 -26.54
N GLU A 414 54.40 23.51 -26.91
CA GLU A 414 54.87 22.29 -26.21
C GLU A 414 56.43 22.26 -26.17
N PRO A 415 57.13 21.42 -25.49
CA PRO A 415 56.84 20.06 -25.01
C PRO A 415 57.51 19.68 -23.68
N THR A 416 57.18 18.65 -23.07
CA THR A 416 57.88 17.35 -22.83
C THR A 416 57.01 16.46 -21.96
#